data_6221c1f5302bcb4dce0049b7685ad41c
#
_entry.id   6221c1f5302bcb4dce0049b7685ad41c
#
_cell.length_a   1.000
_cell.length_b   1.000
_cell.length_c   1.000
_cell.angle_alpha   90.00
_cell.angle_beta   90.00
_cell.angle_gamma   90.00
#
_symmetry.space_group_name_H-M   'P 1'
#
loop_
_entity.id
_entity.type
_entity.pdbx_description
1 polymer ?
#
loop_
_entity_poly.entity_id
_entity_poly.type
_entity_poly.pdbx_seq_one_letter_code
_entity_poly.pdbx_strand_id
1 'polypeptide(L)' 'MVARGASLEEVTETIRTAPWEPAELNRLQCRKDFAYGQEWNRKTYATKQVRPIFVEQANQVLVVTIYVYYL' A
#
# COMPACT_ATOMS: atom_id res chain seq x y z
N MET A 1 -12.61 0.89 3.37
CA MET A 1 -11.60 1.94 3.47
C MET A 1 -11.12 2.33 2.09
N VAL A 2 -11.03 3.62 1.84
CA VAL A 2 -10.57 4.12 0.55
C VAL A 2 -9.27 4.89 0.78
N ALA A 3 -8.22 4.46 0.11
CA ALA A 3 -6.97 5.19 0.12
C ALA A 3 -6.82 5.93 -1.21
N ARG A 4 -6.03 6.98 -1.21
CA ARG A 4 -5.83 7.80 -2.39
C ARG A 4 -5.21 6.97 -3.51
N GLY A 5 -6.01 6.63 -4.51
CA GLY A 5 -5.52 5.95 -5.70
C GLY A 5 -5.19 4.47 -5.52
N ALA A 6 -5.44 3.88 -4.36
CA ALA A 6 -5.20 2.47 -4.16
C ALA A 6 -6.52 1.72 -4.06
N SER A 7 -6.64 0.62 -4.79
CA SER A 7 -7.81 -0.25 -4.71
C SER A 7 -7.62 -1.27 -3.59
N LEU A 8 -8.71 -1.86 -3.16
CA LEU A 8 -8.66 -2.93 -2.17
C LEU A 8 -7.82 -4.10 -2.69
N GLU A 9 -7.92 -4.40 -3.98
CA GLU A 9 -7.14 -5.48 -4.58
C GLU A 9 -5.65 -5.19 -4.51
N GLU A 10 -5.24 -3.97 -4.79
CA GLU A 10 -3.84 -3.60 -4.73
C GLU A 10 -3.30 -3.68 -3.31
N VAL A 11 -4.07 -3.23 -2.34
CA VAL A 11 -3.66 -3.30 -0.93
C VAL A 11 -3.55 -4.76 -0.50
N THR A 12 -4.52 -5.58 -0.85
CA THR A 12 -4.52 -6.99 -0.49
C THR A 12 -3.32 -7.70 -1.11
N GLU A 13 -3.05 -7.46 -2.38
CA GLU A 13 -1.92 -8.09 -3.03
C GLU A 13 -0.60 -7.65 -2.41
N THR A 14 -0.48 -6.38 -2.06
CA THR A 14 0.73 -5.88 -1.40
C THR A 14 0.98 -6.61 -0.10
N ILE A 15 -0.04 -6.75 0.73
CA ILE A 15 0.10 -7.43 2.02
C ILE A 15 0.42 -8.91 1.83
N ARG A 16 -0.15 -9.56 0.81
CA ARG A 16 0.07 -10.98 0.58
C ARG A 16 1.43 -11.31 0.02
N THR A 17 2.02 -10.44 -0.79
CA THR A 17 3.20 -10.80 -1.58
C THR A 17 4.45 -10.03 -1.20
N ALA A 18 4.33 -8.83 -0.66
CA ALA A 18 5.49 -8.03 -0.29
C ALA A 18 6.00 -8.44 1.09
N PRO A 19 7.31 -8.36 1.33
CA PRO A 19 7.84 -8.68 2.66
C PRO A 19 7.39 -7.64 3.69
N TRP A 20 7.04 -8.13 4.87
CA TRP A 20 6.59 -7.28 5.97
C TRP A 20 7.79 -6.73 6.72
N GLU A 21 7.73 -5.45 7.08
CA GLU A 21 8.77 -4.79 7.84
C GLU A 21 8.15 -4.14 9.07
N PRO A 22 8.91 -4.00 10.17
CA PRO A 22 8.38 -3.30 11.34
C PRO A 22 8.17 -1.82 11.05
N ALA A 23 7.09 -1.29 11.60
CA ALA A 23 6.77 0.13 11.55
C ALA A 23 6.65 0.65 12.97
N GLU A 24 6.39 1.93 13.13
CA GLU A 24 6.25 2.53 14.45
C GLU A 24 5.02 1.99 15.18
N LEU A 25 5.04 2.08 16.50
CA LEU A 25 3.91 1.75 17.37
C LEU A 25 3.47 0.29 17.23
N ASN A 26 4.44 -0.61 17.09
CA ASN A 26 4.19 -2.05 16.96
C ASN A 26 3.34 -2.41 15.75
N ARG A 27 3.40 -1.59 14.72
CA ARG A 27 2.71 -1.84 13.46
C ARG A 27 3.65 -2.49 12.47
N LEU A 28 3.06 -2.98 11.39
CA LEU A 28 3.80 -3.57 10.28
C LEU A 28 3.54 -2.75 9.03
N GLN A 29 4.45 -2.83 8.09
CA GLN A 29 4.30 -2.18 6.81
C GLN A 29 4.88 -3.05 5.70
N CYS A 30 4.38 -2.86 4.50
CA CYS A 30 4.98 -3.43 3.32
C CYS A 30 4.70 -2.48 2.15
N ARG A 31 5.38 -2.70 1.04
CA ARG A 31 5.19 -1.85 -0.13
C ARG A 31 5.37 -2.67 -1.39
N LYS A 32 4.66 -2.27 -2.42
CA LYS A 32 4.75 -2.91 -3.72
C LYS A 32 4.53 -1.87 -4.80
N ASP A 33 5.30 -1.99 -5.87
CA ASP A 33 5.18 -1.12 -7.02
C ASP A 33 4.24 -1.75 -8.04
N PHE A 34 3.34 -0.95 -8.58
CA PHE A 34 2.43 -1.36 -9.64
C PHE A 34 2.67 -0.49 -10.85
N ALA A 35 2.54 -1.07 -12.03
CA ALA A 35 2.59 -0.31 -13.26
C ALA A 35 1.41 0.66 -13.29
N TYR A 36 1.68 1.92 -13.53
CA TYR A 36 0.63 2.94 -13.52
C TYR A 36 0.39 3.49 -14.92
N GLY A 37 1.40 4.16 -15.51
CA GLY A 37 1.32 4.62 -16.88
C GLY A 37 0.21 5.62 -17.17
N GLN A 38 -0.20 6.39 -16.17
CA GLN A 38 -1.32 7.32 -16.30
C GLN A 38 -0.94 8.68 -15.76
N GLU A 39 -1.73 9.68 -16.13
CA GLU A 39 -1.55 11.02 -15.61
C GLU A 39 -2.17 11.14 -14.22
N TRP A 40 -1.41 11.72 -13.31
CA TRP A 40 -1.88 12.06 -11.99
C TRP A 40 -1.40 13.46 -11.66
N ASN A 41 -2.31 14.34 -11.31
CA ASN A 41 -1.97 15.71 -10.93
C ASN A 41 -1.13 16.42 -12.02
N ARG A 42 -1.53 16.26 -13.29
CA ARG A 42 -0.92 16.87 -14.47
C ARG A 42 0.48 16.37 -14.78
N LYS A 43 0.89 15.26 -14.22
CA LYS A 43 2.13 14.59 -14.54
C LYS A 43 1.87 13.14 -14.87
N THR A 44 2.65 12.59 -15.78
CA THR A 44 2.56 11.18 -16.13
C THR A 44 3.56 10.40 -15.29
N TYR A 45 3.08 9.37 -14.62
CA TYR A 45 3.91 8.51 -13.78
C TYR A 45 3.88 7.09 -14.31
N ALA A 46 5.03 6.45 -14.32
CA ALA A 46 5.11 5.06 -14.77
C ALA A 46 4.75 4.08 -13.67
N THR A 47 4.94 4.45 -12.41
CA THR A 47 4.84 3.54 -11.28
C THR A 47 3.98 4.15 -10.19
N LYS A 48 3.16 3.29 -9.58
CA LYS A 48 2.43 3.63 -8.37
C LYS A 48 2.90 2.69 -7.26
N GLN A 49 3.40 3.24 -6.17
CA GLN A 49 3.82 2.44 -5.03
C GLN A 49 2.75 2.50 -3.95
N VAL A 50 2.29 1.33 -3.53
CA VAL A 50 1.28 1.20 -2.48
C VAL A 50 1.98 0.72 -1.22
N ARG A 51 1.81 1.45 -0.12
CA ARG A 51 2.45 1.11 1.16
C ARG A 51 1.41 1.12 2.26
N PRO A 52 0.79 -0.01 2.58
CA PRO A 52 -0.12 -0.11 3.71
C PRO A 52 0.63 -0.23 5.03
N ILE A 53 0.07 0.36 6.07
CA ILE A 53 0.52 0.18 7.44
C ILE A 53 -0.61 -0.54 8.16
N PHE A 54 -0.28 -1.64 8.83
CA PHE A 54 -1.29 -2.53 9.37
C PHE A 54 -0.82 -3.17 10.67
N VAL A 55 -1.76 -3.76 11.40
CA VAL A 55 -1.45 -4.59 12.56
C VAL A 55 -2.02 -5.97 12.34
N GLU A 56 -1.30 -6.96 12.80
CA GLU A 56 -1.76 -8.35 12.76
C GLU A 56 -2.32 -8.72 14.13
N GLN A 57 -3.57 -9.15 14.16
CA GLN A 57 -4.25 -9.54 15.40
C GLN A 57 -4.94 -10.88 15.20
N ALA A 58 -4.57 -11.85 16.03
CA ALA A 58 -5.13 -13.20 15.93
C ALA A 58 -4.96 -13.70 14.49
N ASN A 59 -6.04 -13.92 13.77
CA ASN A 59 -5.99 -14.45 12.41
C ASN A 59 -6.35 -13.41 11.37
N GLN A 60 -6.23 -12.12 11.67
CA GLN A 60 -6.62 -11.10 10.72
C GLN A 60 -5.65 -9.95 10.72
N VAL A 61 -5.65 -9.22 9.63
CA VAL A 61 -4.84 -8.03 9.41
C VAL A 61 -5.77 -6.83 9.38
N LEU A 62 -5.47 -5.84 10.23
CA LEU A 62 -6.24 -4.60 10.27
C LEU A 62 -5.39 -3.50 9.67
N VAL A 63 -5.82 -2.96 8.55
CA VAL A 63 -5.10 -1.87 7.89
C VAL A 63 -5.39 -0.57 8.62
N VAL A 64 -4.32 0.10 9.05
CA VAL A 64 -4.41 1.34 9.82
C VAL A 64 -4.42 2.53 8.88
N THR A 65 -3.51 2.54 7.91
CA THR A 65 -3.45 3.61 6.92
C THR A 65 -2.77 3.09 5.66
N ILE A 66 -2.91 3.82 4.57
CA ILE A 66 -2.33 3.44 3.30
C ILE A 66 -1.70 4.68 2.68
N TYR A 67 -0.43 4.56 2.31
CA TYR A 67 0.27 5.60 1.57
C TYR A 67 0.41 5.18 0.12
N VAL A 68 0.21 6.11 -0.79
CA VAL A 68 0.37 5.87 -2.22
C VAL A 68 1.32 6.91 -2.78
N TYR A 69 2.35 6.45 -3.45
CA TYR A 69 3.34 7.32 -4.08
C TYR A 69 3.35 7.09 -5.58
N TYR A 70 3.50 8.15 -6.33
CA TYR A 70 3.60 8.09 -7.78
C TYR A 70 5.02 8.45 -8.19
N LEU A 71 5.63 7.55 -8.95
CA LEU A 71 7.04 7.65 -9.30
C LEU A 71 7.27 7.67 -10.81
#